data_80808ea6d266c5e0343aa5a2fb42b75b
#
_entry.id   80808ea6d266c5e0343aa5a2fb42b75b
#
_cell.length_a   1.000
_cell.length_b   1.000
_cell.length_c   1.000
_cell.angle_alpha   90.00
_cell.angle_beta   90.00
_cell.angle_gamma   90.00
#
_symmetry.space_group_name_H-M   'P 1'
#
loop_
_entity.id
_entity.type
_entity.pdbx_description
1 polymer ?
#
loop_
_entity_poly.entity_id
_entity_poly.type
_entity_poly.pdbx_seq_one_letter_code
_entity_poly.pdbx_strand_id
1 'polypeptide(L)'
;MGELTHKAARAAFGGAIDLAMRKMDKDREKGLLDIVDLTERFMGDNFQKSAYEGARKLIQDPDSKWMRYLNRALDEIEPHVVKQTALNLGFEAAFHGTKMIRSMREVHQCNIPWLILMDPTSACNLHCTGCWAAEYGHKLNLTYEEMDSIITQGKELGIYFYMYTGGEPLVRKKDIIRLCEKHYDCEFHAFTNGTLVDDEFCEEMRRVGNLSLSISLEGFEEVNDMRRGEGVFDKVMAAMDRLKKYGLIFGTSICYTRKNIETVTSDEFLDMIIGKGCRFTWYFHYMPVGNDAAPDLLPTKEQREYMYHRVREIRGATGGKPIYAMDFQNDGEFVGGCIAGGRNYCHINANGDVEPCVFIHYSSANIREVTLLEALKQPLFMAYRDRQPFNSNHLRPCPMLENPEILQEMIKETGAKSTDLQSPESAEHLCSKCKAYACEWKKTADQLWKEHPHQQKGYTNYKKRVEKQ
;
A
#
# COMPACT_ATOMS: atom_id res chain seq x y z
N MET A 1 20.39 17.96 -6.26
CA MET A 1 21.03 17.52 -7.52
C MET A 1 20.32 18.26 -8.64
N GLY A 2 21.00 18.91 -9.58
CA GLY A 2 20.31 19.60 -10.67
C GLY A 2 19.53 18.61 -11.56
N GLU A 3 18.45 19.06 -12.22
CA GLU A 3 17.59 18.21 -13.05
C GLU A 3 18.34 17.39 -14.11
N LEU A 4 19.33 18.00 -14.78
CA LEU A 4 20.19 17.32 -15.75
C LEU A 4 21.00 16.17 -15.11
N THR A 5 21.53 16.39 -13.91
CA THR A 5 22.31 15.38 -13.18
C THR A 5 21.41 14.22 -12.75
N HIS A 6 20.15 14.51 -12.38
CA HIS A 6 19.17 13.49 -12.01
C HIS A 6 18.78 12.61 -13.21
N LYS A 7 18.45 13.24 -14.36
CA LYS A 7 18.14 12.51 -15.61
C LYS A 7 19.31 11.62 -16.06
N ALA A 8 20.54 12.12 -15.97
CA ALA A 8 21.73 11.34 -16.29
C ALA A 8 21.91 10.14 -15.35
N ALA A 9 21.71 10.34 -14.04
CA ALA A 9 21.78 9.25 -13.04
C ALA A 9 20.71 8.18 -13.28
N ARG A 10 19.45 8.58 -13.57
CA ARG A 10 18.38 7.66 -13.95
C ARG A 10 18.73 6.85 -15.19
N ALA A 11 19.25 7.50 -16.23
CA ALA A 11 19.66 6.84 -17.47
C ALA A 11 20.80 5.83 -17.23
N ALA A 12 21.81 6.21 -16.43
CA ALA A 12 22.91 5.32 -16.05
C ALA A 12 22.43 4.10 -15.26
N PHE A 13 21.50 4.30 -14.31
CA PHE A 13 20.90 3.21 -13.55
C PHE A 13 20.09 2.29 -14.47
N GLY A 14 19.31 2.84 -15.39
CA GLY A 14 18.56 2.07 -16.40
C GLY A 14 19.48 1.24 -17.31
N GLY A 15 20.61 1.80 -17.75
CA GLY A 15 21.63 1.06 -18.52
C GLY A 15 22.26 -0.09 -17.71
N ALA A 16 22.47 0.10 -16.42
CA ALA A 16 22.97 -0.95 -15.53
C ALA A 16 21.95 -2.08 -15.35
N ILE A 17 20.64 -1.76 -15.22
CA ILE A 17 19.56 -2.77 -15.21
C ILE A 17 19.57 -3.56 -16.53
N ASP A 18 19.64 -2.89 -17.69
CA ASP A 18 19.67 -3.57 -18.99
C ASP A 18 20.85 -4.54 -19.11
N LEU A 19 22.02 -4.15 -18.58
CA LEU A 19 23.20 -5.00 -18.58
C LEU A 19 23.00 -6.21 -17.67
N ALA A 20 22.45 -6.00 -16.47
CA ALA A 20 22.15 -7.09 -15.53
C ALA A 20 21.11 -8.08 -16.10
N MET A 21 20.04 -7.58 -16.72
CA MET A 21 19.04 -8.43 -17.38
C MET A 21 19.65 -9.29 -18.48
N ARG A 22 20.48 -8.72 -19.37
CA ARG A 22 21.21 -9.48 -20.40
C ARG A 22 22.21 -10.51 -19.82
N LYS A 23 22.75 -10.27 -18.65
CA LYS A 23 23.57 -11.27 -17.94
C LYS A 23 22.72 -12.38 -17.36
N MET A 24 21.53 -12.07 -16.82
CA MET A 24 20.60 -13.06 -16.31
C MET A 24 20.12 -14.05 -17.37
N ASP A 25 20.07 -13.65 -18.64
CA ASP A 25 19.76 -14.57 -19.76
C ASP A 25 20.83 -15.67 -19.93
N LYS A 26 22.07 -15.41 -19.51
CA LYS A 26 23.20 -16.34 -19.60
C LYS A 26 23.50 -17.05 -18.28
N ASP A 27 23.43 -16.32 -17.20
CA ASP A 27 23.74 -16.75 -15.85
C ASP A 27 22.87 -15.92 -14.87
N ARG A 28 21.74 -16.49 -14.46
CA ARG A 28 20.72 -15.79 -13.66
C ARG A 28 21.25 -15.42 -12.28
N GLU A 29 21.96 -16.33 -11.63
CA GLU A 29 22.54 -16.10 -10.30
C GLU A 29 23.49 -14.89 -10.34
N LYS A 30 24.42 -14.90 -11.28
CA LYS A 30 25.40 -13.81 -11.45
C LYS A 30 24.73 -12.47 -11.77
N GLY A 31 23.72 -12.47 -12.64
CA GLY A 31 22.95 -11.26 -12.96
C GLY A 31 22.21 -10.68 -11.76
N LEU A 32 21.62 -11.53 -10.92
CA LEU A 32 20.96 -11.12 -9.69
C LEU A 32 21.94 -10.59 -8.65
N LEU A 33 23.12 -11.23 -8.49
CA LEU A 33 24.19 -10.73 -7.62
C LEU A 33 24.69 -9.36 -8.07
N ASP A 34 24.87 -9.15 -9.39
CA ASP A 34 25.25 -7.83 -9.94
C ASP A 34 24.21 -6.74 -9.59
N ILE A 35 22.91 -7.07 -9.55
CA ILE A 35 21.85 -6.14 -9.11
C ILE A 35 22.00 -5.81 -7.62
N VAL A 36 22.27 -6.80 -6.77
CA VAL A 36 22.50 -6.57 -5.33
C VAL A 36 23.71 -5.66 -5.13
N ASP A 37 24.82 -5.92 -5.83
CA ASP A 37 26.04 -5.11 -5.75
C ASP A 37 25.82 -3.69 -6.25
N LEU A 38 25.06 -3.52 -7.35
CA LEU A 38 24.65 -2.22 -7.86
C LEU A 38 23.84 -1.46 -6.83
N THR A 39 22.86 -2.13 -6.23
CA THR A 39 21.98 -1.55 -5.22
C THR A 39 22.76 -1.14 -3.97
N GLU A 40 23.66 -1.99 -3.48
CA GLU A 40 24.53 -1.67 -2.34
C GLU A 40 25.44 -0.48 -2.62
N ARG A 41 26.00 -0.40 -3.82
CA ARG A 41 26.86 0.72 -4.23
C ARG A 41 26.12 2.06 -4.29
N PHE A 42 24.87 2.08 -4.79
CA PHE A 42 24.09 3.30 -4.94
C PHE A 42 23.25 3.64 -3.70
N MET A 43 22.83 2.65 -2.92
CA MET A 43 21.87 2.78 -1.82
C MET A 43 22.43 2.27 -0.47
N GLY A 44 23.72 2.04 -0.36
CA GLY A 44 24.35 1.35 0.79
C GLY A 44 23.94 1.90 2.16
N ASP A 45 23.80 3.22 2.28
CA ASP A 45 23.39 3.88 3.54
C ASP A 45 21.87 3.80 3.83
N ASN A 46 21.06 3.35 2.87
CA ASN A 46 19.61 3.25 3.03
C ASN A 46 19.16 1.94 3.68
N PHE A 47 19.97 0.90 3.56
CA PHE A 47 19.71 -0.43 4.13
C PHE A 47 20.88 -0.89 4.99
N GLN A 48 20.59 -1.78 5.95
CA GLN A 48 21.64 -2.40 6.76
C GLN A 48 22.47 -3.37 5.89
N LYS A 49 23.77 -3.47 6.13
CA LYS A 49 24.66 -4.43 5.43
C LYS A 49 24.14 -5.85 5.46
N SER A 50 23.55 -6.27 6.58
CA SER A 50 22.92 -7.58 6.73
C SER A 50 21.80 -7.87 5.73
N ALA A 51 21.11 -6.83 5.20
CA ALA A 51 20.09 -7.01 4.17
C ALA A 51 20.70 -7.41 2.83
N TYR A 52 21.81 -6.79 2.44
CA TYR A 52 22.54 -7.16 1.21
C TYR A 52 23.17 -8.55 1.31
N GLU A 53 23.77 -8.87 2.47
CA GLU A 53 24.33 -10.21 2.75
C GLU A 53 23.23 -11.28 2.73
N GLY A 54 22.06 -10.98 3.32
CA GLY A 54 20.88 -11.85 3.28
C GLY A 54 20.39 -12.09 1.86
N ALA A 55 20.32 -11.04 1.02
CA ALA A 55 19.94 -11.15 -0.38
C ALA A 55 20.93 -12.03 -1.17
N ARG A 56 22.25 -11.86 -0.97
CA ARG A 56 23.26 -12.71 -1.62
C ARG A 56 23.12 -14.17 -1.22
N LYS A 57 22.97 -14.47 0.07
CA LYS A 57 22.76 -15.86 0.55
C LYS A 57 21.51 -16.48 -0.05
N LEU A 58 20.42 -15.71 -0.15
CA LEU A 58 19.18 -16.15 -0.73
C LEU A 58 19.31 -16.46 -2.23
N ILE A 59 20.05 -15.64 -2.98
CA ILE A 59 20.31 -15.85 -4.42
C ILE A 59 21.18 -17.08 -4.64
N GLN A 60 22.15 -17.34 -3.77
CA GLN A 60 23.05 -18.48 -3.83
C GLN A 60 22.44 -19.81 -3.36
N ASP A 61 21.20 -19.79 -2.85
CA ASP A 61 20.44 -20.99 -2.48
C ASP A 61 19.37 -21.29 -3.55
N PRO A 62 19.63 -22.20 -4.50
CA PRO A 62 18.71 -22.50 -5.59
C PRO A 62 17.40 -23.15 -5.11
N ASP A 63 17.40 -23.77 -3.94
CA ASP A 63 16.23 -24.41 -3.34
C ASP A 63 15.37 -23.43 -2.54
N SER A 64 15.86 -22.21 -2.36
CA SER A 64 15.11 -21.14 -1.69
C SER A 64 13.77 -20.86 -2.37
N LYS A 65 12.70 -20.78 -1.58
CA LYS A 65 11.39 -20.36 -2.11
C LYS A 65 11.44 -18.96 -2.74
N TRP A 66 12.34 -18.10 -2.25
CA TRP A 66 12.51 -16.75 -2.79
C TRP A 66 13.24 -16.77 -4.15
N MET A 67 14.14 -17.73 -4.38
CA MET A 67 14.68 -17.95 -5.72
C MET A 67 13.61 -18.48 -6.68
N ARG A 68 12.74 -19.39 -6.22
CA ARG A 68 11.56 -19.79 -7.04
C ARG A 68 10.65 -18.61 -7.33
N TYR A 69 10.41 -17.72 -6.36
CA TYR A 69 9.65 -16.49 -6.56
C TYR A 69 10.31 -15.57 -7.60
N LEU A 70 11.61 -15.28 -7.45
CA LEU A 70 12.36 -14.43 -8.38
C LEU A 70 12.42 -15.01 -9.80
N ASN A 71 12.70 -16.32 -9.91
CA ASN A 71 12.71 -17.01 -11.20
C ASN A 71 11.35 -16.89 -11.91
N ARG A 72 10.26 -17.19 -11.18
CA ARG A 72 8.91 -17.05 -11.71
C ARG A 72 8.61 -15.60 -12.13
N ALA A 73 9.02 -14.62 -11.35
CA ALA A 73 8.80 -13.21 -11.68
C ALA A 73 9.57 -12.82 -12.95
N LEU A 74 10.83 -13.25 -13.10
CA LEU A 74 11.64 -12.95 -14.28
C LEU A 74 11.19 -13.71 -15.54
N ASP A 75 10.60 -14.90 -15.39
CA ASP A 75 10.11 -15.71 -16.51
C ASP A 75 8.72 -15.27 -17.00
N GLU A 76 7.87 -14.75 -16.10
CA GLU A 76 6.46 -14.48 -16.40
C GLU A 76 6.15 -12.99 -16.61
N ILE A 77 7.01 -12.06 -16.19
CA ILE A 77 6.78 -10.62 -16.34
C ILE A 77 7.56 -10.08 -17.54
N GLU A 78 6.91 -9.22 -18.30
CA GLU A 78 7.55 -8.53 -19.42
C GLU A 78 8.80 -7.76 -18.97
N PRO A 79 9.95 -7.92 -19.65
CA PRO A 79 11.21 -7.25 -19.25
C PRO A 79 11.10 -5.73 -19.15
N HIS A 80 10.30 -5.11 -20.03
CA HIS A 80 10.03 -3.68 -19.96
C HIS A 80 9.35 -3.26 -18.66
N VAL A 81 8.35 -4.02 -18.22
CA VAL A 81 7.61 -3.78 -16.97
C VAL A 81 8.55 -3.92 -15.76
N VAL A 82 9.36 -5.00 -15.73
CA VAL A 82 10.37 -5.20 -14.67
C VAL A 82 11.32 -3.99 -14.58
N LYS A 83 11.83 -3.54 -15.73
CA LYS A 83 12.74 -2.39 -15.80
C LYS A 83 12.09 -1.09 -15.31
N GLN A 84 10.86 -0.79 -15.77
CA GLN A 84 10.15 0.42 -15.37
C GLN A 84 9.85 0.43 -13.87
N THR A 85 9.37 -0.68 -13.32
CA THR A 85 9.14 -0.80 -11.88
C THR A 85 10.45 -0.63 -11.08
N ALA A 86 11.56 -1.23 -11.53
CA ALA A 86 12.84 -1.06 -10.86
C ALA A 86 13.34 0.39 -10.91
N LEU A 87 13.13 1.11 -12.03
CA LEU A 87 13.48 2.52 -12.16
C LEU A 87 12.56 3.39 -11.26
N ASN A 88 11.26 3.19 -11.34
CA ASN A 88 10.31 4.10 -10.69
C ASN A 88 10.19 3.82 -9.20
N LEU A 89 9.98 2.56 -8.80
CA LEU A 89 9.86 2.22 -7.38
C LEU A 89 11.23 2.19 -6.69
N GLY A 90 12.26 1.66 -7.37
CA GLY A 90 13.61 1.54 -6.80
C GLY A 90 14.38 2.85 -6.84
N PHE A 91 14.67 3.38 -8.03
CA PHE A 91 15.51 4.57 -8.16
C PHE A 91 14.75 5.85 -7.80
N GLU A 92 13.55 6.09 -8.36
CA GLU A 92 12.83 7.35 -8.10
C GLU A 92 12.20 7.37 -6.70
N ALA A 93 11.30 6.45 -6.36
CA ALA A 93 10.58 6.53 -5.09
C ALA A 93 11.46 6.16 -3.88
N ALA A 94 12.14 5.00 -3.91
CA ALA A 94 12.87 4.52 -2.73
C ALA A 94 14.21 5.22 -2.50
N PHE A 95 14.93 5.63 -3.57
CA PHE A 95 16.22 6.28 -3.42
C PHE A 95 16.14 7.80 -3.52
N HIS A 96 15.78 8.34 -4.68
CA HIS A 96 15.76 9.79 -4.91
C HIS A 96 14.69 10.49 -4.07
N GLY A 97 13.46 10.03 -4.17
CA GLY A 97 12.31 10.59 -3.48
C GLY A 97 12.43 10.55 -1.96
N THR A 98 12.91 9.43 -1.41
CA THR A 98 13.12 9.33 0.05
C THR A 98 14.11 10.38 0.58
N LYS A 99 15.18 10.71 -0.20
CA LYS A 99 16.12 11.78 0.17
C LYS A 99 15.43 13.14 0.14
N MET A 100 14.67 13.42 -0.91
CA MET A 100 13.90 14.67 -1.02
C MET A 100 12.88 14.80 0.11
N ILE A 101 12.08 13.76 0.36
CA ILE A 101 11.07 13.74 1.43
C ILE A 101 11.71 14.07 2.79
N ARG A 102 12.87 13.50 3.11
CA ARG A 102 13.58 13.80 4.37
C ARG A 102 13.93 15.28 4.47
N SER A 103 14.49 15.86 3.41
CA SER A 103 14.81 17.30 3.36
C SER A 103 13.55 18.16 3.43
N MET A 104 12.50 17.84 2.67
CA MET A 104 11.25 18.61 2.67
C MET A 104 10.53 18.58 4.01
N ARG A 105 10.58 17.44 4.74
CA ARG A 105 10.06 17.36 6.13
C ARG A 105 10.75 18.34 7.07
N GLU A 106 12.07 18.51 6.92
CA GLU A 106 12.85 19.46 7.72
C GLU A 106 12.53 20.91 7.35
N VAL A 107 12.47 21.21 6.06
CA VAL A 107 12.15 22.56 5.56
C VAL A 107 10.73 22.99 5.93
N HIS A 108 9.75 22.12 5.70
CA HIS A 108 8.34 22.46 5.86
C HIS A 108 7.76 22.17 7.23
N GLN A 109 8.52 21.49 8.11
CA GLN A 109 8.12 21.14 9.48
C GLN A 109 6.79 20.38 9.53
N CYS A 110 6.52 19.51 8.55
CA CYS A 110 5.34 18.63 8.47
C CYS A 110 5.72 17.24 7.95
N ASN A 111 4.79 16.29 8.08
CA ASN A 111 4.93 15.01 7.41
C ASN A 111 4.80 15.20 5.90
N ILE A 112 5.70 14.57 5.13
CA ILE A 112 5.58 14.42 3.68
C ILE A 112 5.49 12.92 3.40
N PRO A 113 4.41 12.43 2.77
CA PRO A 113 4.22 11.00 2.55
C PRO A 113 5.16 10.44 1.48
N TRP A 114 5.40 9.13 1.54
CA TRP A 114 6.12 8.40 0.51
C TRP A 114 5.23 8.02 -0.68
N LEU A 115 3.92 7.85 -0.40
CA LEU A 115 2.90 7.60 -1.41
C LEU A 115 1.62 8.39 -1.11
N ILE A 116 0.88 8.69 -2.18
CA ILE A 116 -0.48 9.25 -2.09
C ILE A 116 -1.45 8.23 -2.66
N LEU A 117 -2.51 7.93 -1.91
CA LEU A 117 -3.65 7.14 -2.34
C LEU A 117 -4.75 8.09 -2.79
N MET A 118 -5.29 7.89 -4.01
CA MET A 118 -6.32 8.76 -4.59
C MET A 118 -7.54 7.96 -5.03
N ASP A 119 -8.71 8.58 -4.92
CA ASP A 119 -9.95 8.09 -5.51
C ASP A 119 -10.26 8.83 -6.82
N PRO A 120 -9.95 8.27 -8.00
CA PRO A 120 -10.32 8.90 -9.26
C PRO A 120 -11.82 9.12 -9.39
N THR A 121 -12.61 8.26 -8.74
CA THR A 121 -14.07 8.30 -8.73
C THR A 121 -14.62 7.59 -7.50
N SER A 122 -15.78 8.03 -7.01
CA SER A 122 -16.58 7.27 -6.05
C SER A 122 -17.54 6.28 -6.71
N ALA A 123 -17.69 6.32 -8.05
CA ALA A 123 -18.53 5.39 -8.80
C ALA A 123 -17.95 3.97 -8.75
N CYS A 124 -18.78 2.98 -8.46
CA CYS A 124 -18.44 1.57 -8.49
C CYS A 124 -19.52 0.79 -9.23
N ASN A 125 -19.10 -0.25 -9.93
CA ASN A 125 -20.01 -1.19 -10.61
C ASN A 125 -20.40 -2.39 -9.74
N LEU A 126 -19.97 -2.42 -8.47
CA LEU A 126 -20.35 -3.42 -7.46
C LEU A 126 -20.91 -2.75 -6.19
N HIS A 127 -21.60 -3.55 -5.36
CA HIS A 127 -22.16 -3.14 -4.06
C HIS A 127 -21.77 -4.14 -2.98
N CYS A 128 -20.47 -4.14 -2.62
CA CYS A 128 -19.92 -5.12 -1.69
C CYS A 128 -20.40 -4.87 -0.25
N THR A 129 -20.75 -5.94 0.48
CA THR A 129 -21.12 -5.85 1.89
C THR A 129 -20.01 -5.29 2.76
N GLY A 130 -20.27 -4.24 3.53
CA GLY A 130 -19.28 -3.59 4.39
C GLY A 130 -18.16 -2.90 3.64
N CYS A 131 -18.46 -2.29 2.49
CA CYS A 131 -17.52 -1.47 1.73
C CYS A 131 -17.24 -0.16 2.46
N TRP A 132 -15.98 0.14 2.74
CA TRP A 132 -15.57 1.38 3.43
C TRP A 132 -15.84 2.64 2.61
N ALA A 133 -15.94 2.54 1.29
CA ALA A 133 -16.17 3.67 0.38
C ALA A 133 -17.66 3.94 0.09
N ALA A 134 -18.59 3.18 0.69
CA ALA A 134 -20.02 3.31 0.39
C ALA A 134 -20.59 4.68 0.76
N GLU A 135 -20.10 5.28 1.84
CA GLU A 135 -20.60 6.54 2.40
C GLU A 135 -20.23 7.79 1.57
N TYR A 136 -19.28 7.69 0.65
CA TYR A 136 -18.96 8.79 -0.28
C TYR A 136 -20.02 8.96 -1.38
N GLY A 137 -20.89 7.95 -1.61
CA GLY A 137 -21.82 7.90 -2.73
C GLY A 137 -21.14 7.55 -4.06
N HIS A 138 -21.84 7.74 -5.19
CA HIS A 138 -21.39 7.21 -6.49
C HIS A 138 -21.23 8.28 -7.59
N LYS A 139 -21.14 9.57 -7.22
CA LYS A 139 -21.18 10.69 -8.19
C LYS A 139 -19.95 11.59 -8.17
N LEU A 140 -19.04 11.38 -7.24
CA LEU A 140 -17.86 12.23 -7.06
C LEU A 140 -16.74 11.76 -7.98
N ASN A 141 -15.98 12.71 -8.51
CA ASN A 141 -14.83 12.45 -9.36
C ASN A 141 -13.76 13.50 -9.16
N LEU A 142 -12.51 13.09 -9.14
CA LEU A 142 -11.39 13.97 -9.45
C LEU A 142 -11.29 14.11 -10.97
N THR A 143 -11.04 15.30 -11.47
CA THR A 143 -10.75 15.50 -12.89
C THR A 143 -9.35 14.98 -13.23
N TYR A 144 -9.08 14.81 -14.52
CA TYR A 144 -7.72 14.45 -14.97
C TYR A 144 -6.70 15.51 -14.52
N GLU A 145 -7.07 16.80 -14.67
CA GLU A 145 -6.23 17.95 -14.32
C GLU A 145 -5.96 18.03 -12.81
N GLU A 146 -6.94 17.69 -11.97
CA GLU A 146 -6.75 17.62 -10.51
C GLU A 146 -5.77 16.51 -10.13
N MET A 147 -5.94 15.31 -10.69
CA MET A 147 -5.01 14.19 -10.45
C MET A 147 -3.60 14.50 -10.95
N ASP A 148 -3.48 15.11 -12.13
CA ASP A 148 -2.22 15.56 -12.71
C ASP A 148 -1.53 16.61 -11.83
N SER A 149 -2.29 17.56 -11.32
CA SER A 149 -1.78 18.58 -10.38
C SER A 149 -1.29 17.99 -9.07
N ILE A 150 -2.03 17.01 -8.49
CA ILE A 150 -1.61 16.31 -7.27
C ILE A 150 -0.26 15.60 -7.51
N ILE A 151 -0.11 14.88 -8.64
CA ILE A 151 1.11 14.18 -8.97
C ILE A 151 2.28 15.16 -9.19
N THR A 152 2.03 16.26 -9.89
CA THR A 152 3.04 17.30 -10.16
C THR A 152 3.53 17.92 -8.85
N GLN A 153 2.64 18.38 -7.99
CA GLN A 153 2.98 18.91 -6.67
C GLN A 153 3.66 17.87 -5.77
N GLY A 154 3.22 16.61 -5.85
CA GLY A 154 3.83 15.52 -5.11
C GLY A 154 5.29 15.28 -5.51
N LYS A 155 5.61 15.31 -6.81
CA LYS A 155 6.99 15.19 -7.32
C LYS A 155 7.89 16.29 -6.80
N GLU A 156 7.41 17.53 -6.66
CA GLU A 156 8.15 18.65 -6.07
C GLU A 156 8.51 18.38 -4.60
N LEU A 157 7.73 17.56 -3.91
CA LEU A 157 7.95 17.12 -2.53
C LEU A 157 8.77 15.81 -2.43
N GLY A 158 9.06 15.16 -3.57
CA GLY A 158 9.81 13.89 -3.63
C GLY A 158 8.93 12.64 -3.65
N ILE A 159 7.62 12.78 -3.92
CA ILE A 159 6.67 11.68 -3.97
C ILE A 159 6.63 11.16 -5.41
N TYR A 160 7.00 9.88 -5.61
CA TYR A 160 7.05 9.21 -6.92
C TYR A 160 6.22 7.93 -6.95
N PHE A 161 5.43 7.65 -5.91
CA PHE A 161 4.55 6.49 -5.87
C PHE A 161 3.11 6.96 -5.58
N TYR A 162 2.18 6.54 -6.44
CA TYR A 162 0.77 6.90 -6.36
C TYR A 162 -0.09 5.65 -6.44
N MET A 163 -1.11 5.59 -5.62
CA MET A 163 -2.07 4.50 -5.63
C MET A 163 -3.47 5.01 -5.96
N TYR A 164 -4.25 4.18 -6.60
CA TYR A 164 -5.65 4.44 -6.92
C TYR A 164 -6.57 3.47 -6.19
N THR A 165 -7.66 3.98 -5.63
CA THR A 165 -8.75 3.23 -5.03
C THR A 165 -10.08 3.98 -5.25
N GLY A 166 -10.98 4.04 -4.29
CA GLY A 166 -12.24 4.76 -4.38
C GLY A 166 -13.43 3.81 -4.53
N GLY A 167 -14.33 4.10 -5.45
CA GLY A 167 -15.32 3.16 -5.93
C GLY A 167 -14.64 2.05 -6.72
N GLU A 168 -14.67 2.12 -8.05
CA GLU A 168 -13.85 1.27 -8.92
C GLU A 168 -12.94 2.18 -9.77
N PRO A 169 -11.63 2.23 -9.53
CA PRO A 169 -10.75 3.15 -10.25
C PRO A 169 -10.68 2.86 -11.76
N LEU A 170 -10.89 1.63 -12.20
CA LEU A 170 -10.86 1.27 -13.61
C LEU A 170 -12.08 1.79 -14.42
N VAL A 171 -13.09 2.35 -13.77
CA VAL A 171 -14.08 3.21 -14.46
C VAL A 171 -13.37 4.37 -15.17
N ARG A 172 -12.25 4.83 -14.61
CA ARG A 172 -11.39 5.92 -15.14
C ARG A 172 -10.09 5.40 -15.77
N LYS A 173 -10.04 4.13 -16.24
CA LYS A 173 -8.81 3.49 -16.74
C LYS A 173 -8.10 4.29 -17.84
N LYS A 174 -8.84 5.02 -18.69
CA LYS A 174 -8.24 5.87 -19.75
C LYS A 174 -7.45 7.04 -19.15
N ASP A 175 -7.98 7.70 -18.13
CA ASP A 175 -7.26 8.80 -17.46
C ASP A 175 -6.06 8.29 -16.68
N ILE A 176 -6.19 7.12 -16.02
CA ILE A 176 -5.08 6.46 -15.32
C ILE A 176 -3.93 6.16 -16.27
N ILE A 177 -4.20 5.56 -17.45
CA ILE A 177 -3.16 5.30 -18.46
C ILE A 177 -2.51 6.60 -18.95
N ARG A 178 -3.28 7.65 -19.21
CA ARG A 178 -2.74 8.96 -19.60
C ARG A 178 -1.84 9.56 -18.52
N LEU A 179 -2.17 9.39 -17.23
CA LEU A 179 -1.33 9.83 -16.12
C LEU A 179 -0.05 9.00 -16.02
N CYS A 180 -0.12 7.67 -16.19
CA CYS A 180 1.03 6.78 -16.23
C CYS A 180 2.00 7.18 -17.38
N GLU A 181 1.47 7.53 -18.54
CA GLU A 181 2.27 7.97 -19.69
C GLU A 181 2.91 9.33 -19.44
N LYS A 182 2.16 10.30 -18.95
CA LYS A 182 2.65 11.64 -18.65
C LYS A 182 3.72 11.64 -17.55
N HIS A 183 3.48 10.88 -16.48
CA HIS A 183 4.37 10.75 -15.33
C HIS A 183 5.14 9.41 -15.37
N TYR A 184 5.81 9.16 -16.49
CA TYR A 184 6.56 7.92 -16.75
C TYR A 184 7.64 7.62 -15.73
N ASP A 185 8.06 8.61 -14.95
CA ASP A 185 9.04 8.56 -13.86
C ASP A 185 8.41 8.23 -12.48
N CYS A 186 7.07 8.10 -12.41
CA CYS A 186 6.34 7.66 -11.24
C CYS A 186 5.91 6.20 -11.36
N GLU A 187 5.80 5.52 -10.24
CA GLU A 187 5.13 4.20 -10.15
C GLU A 187 3.68 4.39 -9.74
N PHE A 188 2.81 3.62 -10.35
CA PHE A 188 1.37 3.62 -10.07
C PHE A 188 0.89 2.23 -9.66
N HIS A 189 -0.10 2.22 -8.79
CA HIS A 189 -0.75 0.98 -8.34
C HIS A 189 -2.25 1.20 -8.21
N ALA A 190 -3.09 0.23 -8.57
CA ALA A 190 -4.53 0.35 -8.39
C ALA A 190 -5.12 -0.84 -7.63
N PHE A 191 -5.94 -0.53 -6.62
CA PHE A 191 -6.83 -1.50 -6.00
C PHE A 191 -8.12 -1.57 -6.81
N THR A 192 -8.42 -2.73 -7.38
CA THR A 192 -9.57 -2.88 -8.28
C THR A 192 -10.34 -4.16 -7.99
N ASN A 193 -11.64 -4.15 -8.28
CA ASN A 193 -12.43 -5.36 -8.26
C ASN A 193 -12.16 -6.29 -9.46
N GLY A 194 -11.33 -5.86 -10.41
CA GLY A 194 -10.86 -6.65 -11.54
C GLY A 194 -11.86 -6.84 -12.67
N THR A 195 -13.13 -6.52 -12.49
CA THR A 195 -14.20 -6.82 -13.48
C THR A 195 -14.09 -6.01 -14.79
N LEU A 196 -13.31 -4.91 -14.78
CA LEU A 196 -13.09 -4.03 -15.93
C LEU A 196 -11.73 -4.23 -16.60
N VAL A 197 -10.98 -5.26 -16.21
CA VAL A 197 -9.71 -5.65 -16.84
C VAL A 197 -10.02 -6.38 -18.15
N ASP A 198 -9.71 -5.75 -19.27
CA ASP A 198 -9.82 -6.28 -20.63
C ASP A 198 -8.47 -6.33 -21.33
N ASP A 199 -8.42 -6.94 -22.52
CA ASP A 199 -7.17 -7.09 -23.28
C ASP A 199 -6.58 -5.72 -23.70
N GLU A 200 -7.43 -4.75 -24.11
CA GLU A 200 -7.00 -3.38 -24.46
C GLU A 200 -6.30 -2.71 -23.28
N PHE A 201 -6.87 -2.79 -22.09
CA PHE A 201 -6.26 -2.22 -20.89
C PHE A 201 -4.94 -2.92 -20.51
N CYS A 202 -4.86 -4.23 -20.66
CA CYS A 202 -3.62 -4.98 -20.43
C CYS A 202 -2.51 -4.59 -21.42
N GLU A 203 -2.84 -4.35 -22.70
CA GLU A 203 -1.88 -3.85 -23.70
C GLU A 203 -1.35 -2.47 -23.33
N GLU A 204 -2.24 -1.57 -22.90
CA GLU A 204 -1.85 -0.22 -22.46
C GLU A 204 -1.01 -0.26 -21.17
N MET A 205 -1.37 -1.10 -20.18
CA MET A 205 -0.54 -1.32 -18.99
C MET A 205 0.86 -1.80 -19.36
N ARG A 206 0.98 -2.77 -20.28
CA ARG A 206 2.26 -3.25 -20.77
C ARG A 206 3.06 -2.16 -21.48
N ARG A 207 2.39 -1.33 -22.29
CA ARG A 207 3.00 -0.21 -23.02
C ARG A 207 3.60 0.83 -22.07
N VAL A 208 2.86 1.27 -21.06
CA VAL A 208 3.36 2.27 -20.09
C VAL A 208 4.36 1.67 -19.11
N GLY A 209 4.15 0.44 -18.66
CA GLY A 209 5.09 -0.36 -17.87
C GLY A 209 5.23 0.04 -16.39
N ASN A 210 4.51 1.06 -15.94
CA ASN A 210 4.61 1.64 -14.60
C ASN A 210 3.28 1.59 -13.82
N LEU A 211 2.41 0.65 -14.14
CA LEU A 211 1.14 0.41 -13.44
C LEU A 211 1.03 -1.05 -13.04
N SER A 212 0.78 -1.29 -11.77
CA SER A 212 0.51 -2.61 -11.18
C SER A 212 -0.88 -2.64 -10.52
N LEU A 213 -1.43 -3.85 -10.31
CA LEU A 213 -2.78 -4.01 -9.76
C LEU A 213 -2.78 -4.89 -8.51
N SER A 214 -3.65 -4.54 -7.54
CA SER A 214 -4.15 -5.42 -6.49
C SER A 214 -5.60 -5.78 -6.79
N ILE A 215 -5.84 -7.05 -7.13
CA ILE A 215 -7.18 -7.54 -7.43
C ILE A 215 -7.88 -7.93 -6.14
N SER A 216 -9.05 -7.35 -5.92
CA SER A 216 -9.87 -7.66 -4.75
C SER A 216 -10.43 -9.07 -4.81
N LEU A 217 -10.13 -9.91 -3.82
CA LEU A 217 -10.56 -11.30 -3.74
C LEU A 217 -10.74 -11.72 -2.28
N GLU A 218 -11.89 -12.32 -1.93
CA GLU A 218 -12.26 -12.59 -0.55
C GLU A 218 -12.23 -14.07 -0.17
N GLY A 219 -11.80 -14.94 -1.07
CA GLY A 219 -11.77 -16.39 -0.91
C GLY A 219 -12.07 -17.12 -2.21
N PHE A 220 -12.49 -18.39 -2.11
CA PHE A 220 -13.06 -19.12 -3.23
C PHE A 220 -14.45 -18.58 -3.60
N GLU A 221 -15.05 -19.08 -4.67
CA GLU A 221 -16.25 -18.58 -5.31
C GLU A 221 -17.38 -18.24 -4.32
N GLU A 222 -17.81 -19.20 -3.51
CA GLU A 222 -18.91 -19.01 -2.55
C GLU A 222 -18.65 -17.84 -1.58
N VAL A 223 -17.46 -17.79 -0.98
CA VAL A 223 -17.09 -16.75 0.00
C VAL A 223 -16.89 -15.40 -0.67
N ASN A 224 -16.29 -15.39 -1.86
CA ASN A 224 -16.09 -14.17 -2.64
C ASN A 224 -17.43 -13.56 -3.07
N ASP A 225 -18.28 -14.36 -3.68
CA ASP A 225 -19.53 -13.89 -4.28
C ASP A 225 -20.59 -13.52 -3.22
N MET A 226 -20.57 -14.16 -2.05
CA MET A 226 -21.38 -13.76 -0.91
C MET A 226 -21.12 -12.29 -0.49
N ARG A 227 -19.89 -11.80 -0.60
CA ARG A 227 -19.55 -10.42 -0.26
C ARG A 227 -19.64 -9.47 -1.43
N ARG A 228 -19.23 -9.90 -2.62
CA ARG A 228 -19.01 -9.03 -3.80
C ARG A 228 -20.09 -9.11 -4.86
N GLY A 229 -20.93 -10.14 -4.82
CA GLY A 229 -22.01 -10.41 -5.76
C GLY A 229 -21.71 -11.61 -6.66
N GLU A 230 -22.79 -12.24 -7.11
CA GLU A 230 -22.76 -13.47 -7.94
C GLU A 230 -21.95 -13.28 -9.23
N GLY A 231 -21.09 -14.27 -9.55
CA GLY A 231 -20.26 -14.32 -10.74
C GLY A 231 -19.08 -13.32 -10.75
N VAL A 232 -18.78 -12.67 -9.64
CA VAL A 232 -17.60 -11.79 -9.50
C VAL A 232 -16.34 -12.63 -9.46
N PHE A 233 -16.34 -13.79 -8.79
CA PHE A 233 -15.19 -14.67 -8.71
C PHE A 233 -14.68 -15.07 -10.11
N ASP A 234 -15.55 -15.52 -11.00
CA ASP A 234 -15.17 -15.91 -12.35
C ASP A 234 -14.57 -14.75 -13.15
N LYS A 235 -15.10 -13.53 -12.99
CA LYS A 235 -14.56 -12.33 -13.64
C LYS A 235 -13.16 -12.01 -13.11
N VAL A 236 -12.94 -12.17 -11.81
CA VAL A 236 -11.63 -11.99 -11.18
C VAL A 236 -10.63 -13.02 -11.68
N MET A 237 -11.02 -14.30 -11.74
CA MET A 237 -10.16 -15.36 -12.27
C MET A 237 -9.77 -15.11 -13.73
N ALA A 238 -10.70 -14.66 -14.56
CA ALA A 238 -10.44 -14.30 -15.96
C ALA A 238 -9.53 -13.06 -16.08
N ALA A 239 -9.69 -12.06 -15.18
CA ALA A 239 -8.82 -10.89 -15.13
C ALA A 239 -7.37 -11.27 -14.80
N MET A 240 -7.17 -12.15 -13.81
CA MET A 240 -5.83 -12.64 -13.43
C MET A 240 -5.18 -13.41 -14.59
N ASP A 241 -5.94 -14.26 -15.31
CA ASP A 241 -5.43 -14.98 -16.48
C ASP A 241 -4.98 -14.03 -17.60
N ARG A 242 -5.74 -12.93 -17.84
CA ARG A 242 -5.33 -11.89 -18.79
C ARG A 242 -4.05 -11.18 -18.34
N LEU A 243 -4.00 -10.71 -17.11
CA LEU A 243 -2.82 -10.02 -16.56
C LEU A 243 -1.56 -10.90 -16.67
N LYS A 244 -1.69 -12.19 -16.35
CA LYS A 244 -0.62 -13.18 -16.52
C LYS A 244 -0.21 -13.34 -17.98
N LYS A 245 -1.18 -13.47 -18.89
CA LYS A 245 -0.95 -13.59 -20.35
C LYS A 245 -0.14 -12.41 -20.90
N TYR A 246 -0.39 -11.20 -20.40
CA TYR A 246 0.30 -9.98 -20.83
C TYR A 246 1.59 -9.68 -20.06
N GLY A 247 2.02 -10.57 -19.15
CA GLY A 247 3.26 -10.41 -18.40
C GLY A 247 3.26 -9.21 -17.44
N LEU A 248 2.14 -8.92 -16.79
CA LEU A 248 1.96 -7.75 -15.93
C LEU A 248 2.19 -8.09 -14.45
N ILE A 249 2.57 -7.07 -13.67
CA ILE A 249 2.73 -7.20 -12.22
C ILE A 249 1.37 -7.01 -11.56
N PHE A 250 0.93 -8.02 -10.81
CA PHE A 250 -0.28 -7.94 -10.00
C PHE A 250 -0.24 -8.86 -8.79
N GLY A 251 -1.12 -8.59 -7.84
CA GLY A 251 -1.36 -9.41 -6.68
C GLY A 251 -2.82 -9.34 -6.25
N THR A 252 -3.10 -9.77 -5.03
CA THR A 252 -4.44 -9.69 -4.44
C THR A 252 -4.52 -8.65 -3.32
N SER A 253 -5.71 -8.07 -3.16
CA SER A 253 -6.13 -7.27 -2.01
C SER A 253 -7.26 -8.01 -1.32
N ILE A 254 -7.06 -8.41 -0.09
CA ILE A 254 -7.96 -9.25 0.68
C ILE A 254 -8.39 -8.53 1.94
N CYS A 255 -9.68 -8.25 2.05
CA CYS A 255 -10.25 -7.81 3.32
C CYS A 255 -10.59 -9.05 4.16
N TYR A 256 -9.72 -9.41 5.11
CA TYR A 256 -10.03 -10.52 5.99
C TYR A 256 -10.99 -10.12 7.10
N THR A 257 -11.94 -11.01 7.33
CA THR A 257 -13.05 -10.87 8.26
C THR A 257 -13.12 -12.10 9.15
N ARG A 258 -13.96 -12.07 10.17
CA ARG A 258 -14.28 -13.25 10.98
C ARG A 258 -14.74 -14.46 10.15
N LYS A 259 -15.31 -14.23 8.95
CA LYS A 259 -15.93 -15.27 8.13
C LYS A 259 -15.03 -15.93 7.10
N ASN A 260 -13.96 -15.25 6.64
CA ASN A 260 -13.15 -15.72 5.52
C ASN A 260 -11.68 -15.99 5.87
N ILE A 261 -11.24 -15.66 7.07
CA ILE A 261 -9.82 -15.70 7.46
C ILE A 261 -9.16 -17.05 7.21
N GLU A 262 -9.83 -18.15 7.53
CA GLU A 262 -9.31 -19.51 7.33
C GLU A 262 -9.15 -19.83 5.84
N THR A 263 -10.14 -19.45 5.04
CA THR A 263 -10.12 -19.65 3.58
C THR A 263 -8.97 -18.88 2.92
N VAL A 264 -8.86 -17.57 3.18
CA VAL A 264 -7.89 -16.69 2.47
C VAL A 264 -6.44 -16.90 2.91
N THR A 265 -6.22 -17.66 3.96
CA THR A 265 -4.89 -18.02 4.47
C THR A 265 -4.55 -19.49 4.28
N SER A 266 -5.46 -20.30 3.72
CA SER A 266 -5.21 -21.71 3.44
C SER A 266 -4.12 -21.89 2.37
N ASP A 267 -3.44 -23.02 2.42
CA ASP A 267 -2.40 -23.34 1.43
C ASP A 267 -3.00 -23.48 0.03
N GLU A 268 -4.20 -24.04 -0.07
CA GLU A 268 -4.95 -24.22 -1.31
C GLU A 268 -5.28 -22.88 -1.98
N PHE A 269 -5.72 -21.90 -1.17
CA PHE A 269 -6.00 -20.55 -1.68
C PHE A 269 -4.71 -19.85 -2.14
N LEU A 270 -3.66 -19.95 -1.35
CA LEU A 270 -2.34 -19.40 -1.72
C LEU A 270 -1.80 -20.03 -3.00
N ASP A 271 -1.89 -21.36 -3.14
CA ASP A 271 -1.47 -22.07 -4.36
C ASP A 271 -2.29 -21.64 -5.58
N MET A 272 -3.60 -21.43 -5.44
CA MET A 272 -4.46 -20.91 -6.50
C MET A 272 -4.00 -19.52 -6.96
N ILE A 273 -3.84 -18.54 -6.07
CA ILE A 273 -3.44 -17.19 -6.49
C ILE A 273 -2.01 -17.15 -7.03
N ILE A 274 -1.11 -17.97 -6.50
CA ILE A 274 0.25 -18.16 -7.03
C ILE A 274 0.18 -18.73 -8.45
N GLY A 275 -0.61 -19.76 -8.68
CA GLY A 275 -0.82 -20.38 -9.99
C GLY A 275 -1.40 -19.40 -11.02
N LYS A 276 -2.30 -18.51 -10.60
CA LYS A 276 -2.86 -17.43 -11.42
C LYS A 276 -1.85 -16.32 -11.75
N GLY A 277 -0.67 -16.30 -11.12
CA GLY A 277 0.39 -15.35 -11.44
C GLY A 277 0.58 -14.24 -10.41
N CYS A 278 -0.15 -14.24 -9.30
CA CYS A 278 0.01 -13.23 -8.25
C CYS A 278 1.43 -13.22 -7.69
N ARG A 279 1.99 -12.01 -7.52
CA ARG A 279 3.33 -11.79 -6.94
C ARG A 279 3.27 -11.44 -5.47
N PHE A 280 2.20 -10.82 -5.03
CA PHE A 280 1.99 -10.43 -3.66
C PHE A 280 0.52 -10.60 -3.28
N THR A 281 0.27 -10.61 -1.97
CA THR A 281 -1.06 -10.57 -1.40
C THR A 281 -1.07 -9.56 -0.26
N TRP A 282 -2.02 -8.64 -0.30
CA TRP A 282 -2.25 -7.65 0.75
C TRP A 282 -3.47 -8.03 1.56
N TYR A 283 -3.24 -8.29 2.84
CA TYR A 283 -4.28 -8.53 3.82
C TYR A 283 -4.62 -7.24 4.55
N PHE A 284 -5.89 -6.86 4.50
CA PHE A 284 -6.47 -5.75 5.25
C PHE A 284 -7.46 -6.30 6.27
N HIS A 285 -7.28 -5.97 7.52
CA HIS A 285 -8.27 -6.20 8.55
C HIS A 285 -9.56 -5.46 8.20
N TYR A 286 -10.72 -6.10 8.37
CA TYR A 286 -11.98 -5.40 8.20
C TYR A 286 -12.04 -4.17 9.13
N MET A 287 -12.41 -3.03 8.59
CA MET A 287 -12.50 -1.76 9.31
C MET A 287 -13.97 -1.32 9.34
N PRO A 288 -14.58 -1.10 10.52
CA PRO A 288 -16.00 -0.77 10.66
C PRO A 288 -16.23 0.73 10.40
N VAL A 289 -16.02 1.17 9.17
CA VAL A 289 -16.19 2.56 8.71
C VAL A 289 -17.60 2.76 8.18
N GLY A 290 -18.16 3.94 8.45
CA GLY A 290 -19.50 4.32 8.02
C GLY A 290 -20.63 3.88 8.98
N ASN A 291 -21.78 4.54 8.86
CA ASN A 291 -22.95 4.25 9.70
C ASN A 291 -23.52 2.84 9.46
N ASP A 292 -23.39 2.32 8.22
CA ASP A 292 -23.85 0.97 7.83
C ASP A 292 -22.77 -0.11 7.99
N ALA A 293 -21.70 0.17 8.73
CA ALA A 293 -20.66 -0.80 9.02
C ALA A 293 -21.22 -2.03 9.74
N ALA A 294 -20.63 -3.21 9.48
CA ALA A 294 -20.99 -4.49 10.06
C ALA A 294 -19.93 -4.94 11.11
N PRO A 295 -19.98 -4.48 12.37
CA PRO A 295 -18.95 -4.79 13.37
C PRO A 295 -18.77 -6.29 13.67
N ASP A 296 -19.78 -7.11 13.38
CA ASP A 296 -19.74 -8.57 13.46
C ASP A 296 -18.80 -9.23 12.43
N LEU A 297 -18.35 -8.48 11.44
CA LEU A 297 -17.30 -8.90 10.52
C LEU A 297 -15.88 -8.73 11.09
N LEU A 298 -15.70 -7.97 12.17
CA LEU A 298 -14.41 -7.84 12.84
C LEU A 298 -13.88 -9.23 13.23
N PRO A 299 -12.62 -9.57 12.88
CA PRO A 299 -11.98 -10.79 13.37
C PRO A 299 -11.95 -10.81 14.90
N THR A 300 -11.96 -11.99 15.51
CA THR A 300 -11.70 -12.10 16.96
C THR A 300 -10.23 -11.85 17.26
N LYS A 301 -9.87 -11.64 18.52
CA LYS A 301 -8.46 -11.49 18.93
C LYS A 301 -7.63 -12.73 18.61
N GLU A 302 -8.23 -13.95 18.73
CA GLU A 302 -7.60 -15.22 18.40
C GLU A 302 -7.34 -15.33 16.88
N GLN A 303 -8.29 -14.89 16.07
CA GLN A 303 -8.15 -14.85 14.62
C GLN A 303 -7.07 -13.83 14.19
N ARG A 304 -7.01 -12.67 14.86
CA ARG A 304 -5.94 -11.70 14.58
C ARG A 304 -4.56 -12.19 15.01
N GLU A 305 -4.46 -12.90 16.13
CA GLU A 305 -3.24 -13.58 16.57
C GLU A 305 -2.81 -14.66 15.57
N TYR A 306 -3.76 -15.46 15.08
CA TYR A 306 -3.52 -16.41 14.00
C TYR A 306 -2.95 -15.72 12.75
N MET A 307 -3.55 -14.61 12.30
CA MET A 307 -3.05 -13.83 11.16
C MET A 307 -1.62 -13.32 11.37
N TYR A 308 -1.33 -12.83 12.58
CA TYR A 308 0.01 -12.38 12.95
C TYR A 308 1.06 -13.49 12.72
N HIS A 309 0.79 -14.70 13.16
CA HIS A 309 1.70 -15.83 12.96
C HIS A 309 1.70 -16.32 11.50
N ARG A 310 0.53 -16.49 10.91
CA ARG A 310 0.39 -17.07 9.57
C ARG A 310 1.06 -16.24 8.47
N VAL A 311 0.88 -14.91 8.48
CA VAL A 311 1.53 -14.05 7.49
C VAL A 311 3.05 -14.09 7.63
N ARG A 312 3.57 -14.17 8.84
CA ARG A 312 5.02 -14.32 9.09
C ARG A 312 5.54 -15.66 8.60
N GLU A 313 4.80 -16.74 8.81
CA GLU A 313 5.11 -18.07 8.26
C GLU A 313 5.15 -18.04 6.73
N ILE A 314 4.09 -17.53 6.07
CA ILE A 314 4.03 -17.41 4.60
C ILE A 314 5.26 -16.64 4.08
N ARG A 315 5.64 -15.57 4.74
CA ARG A 315 6.72 -14.66 4.34
C ARG A 315 8.11 -15.10 4.82
N GLY A 316 8.20 -16.05 5.74
CA GLY A 316 9.45 -16.51 6.36
C GLY A 316 10.50 -17.01 5.37
N ALA A 317 11.76 -17.09 5.78
CA ALA A 317 12.85 -17.55 4.93
C ALA A 317 12.75 -19.04 4.61
N THR A 318 12.30 -19.84 5.57
CA THR A 318 12.11 -21.29 5.46
C THR A 318 10.62 -21.63 5.55
N GLY A 319 10.18 -22.64 4.81
CA GLY A 319 8.75 -22.98 4.74
C GLY A 319 7.93 -21.94 3.96
N GLY A 320 6.61 -21.97 4.12
CA GLY A 320 5.66 -21.06 3.50
C GLY A 320 5.61 -21.12 1.98
N LYS A 321 4.99 -20.13 1.37
CA LYS A 321 4.70 -20.09 -0.07
C LYS A 321 5.55 -19.03 -0.79
N PRO A 322 5.87 -19.18 -2.08
CA PRO A 322 6.65 -18.21 -2.86
C PRO A 322 5.76 -17.02 -3.31
N ILE A 323 5.23 -16.29 -2.34
CA ILE A 323 4.44 -15.07 -2.51
C ILE A 323 4.77 -14.06 -1.42
N TYR A 324 4.80 -12.77 -1.74
CA TYR A 324 5.03 -11.73 -0.75
C TYR A 324 3.72 -11.34 -0.07
N ALA A 325 3.54 -11.81 1.16
CA ALA A 325 2.36 -11.51 1.96
C ALA A 325 2.59 -10.30 2.88
N MET A 326 1.66 -9.37 2.88
CA MET A 326 1.66 -8.17 3.75
C MET A 326 0.38 -8.15 4.58
N ASP A 327 0.48 -7.78 5.85
CA ASP A 327 -0.67 -7.55 6.72
C ASP A 327 -0.67 -6.09 7.20
N PHE A 328 -1.55 -5.29 6.64
CA PHE A 328 -1.54 -3.84 6.84
C PHE A 328 -1.62 -3.44 8.33
N GLN A 329 -2.39 -4.16 9.13
CA GLN A 329 -2.56 -3.86 10.56
C GLN A 329 -1.50 -4.49 11.46
N ASN A 330 -1.05 -5.72 11.15
CA ASN A 330 -0.11 -6.44 12.00
C ASN A 330 1.36 -6.20 11.66
N ASP A 331 1.66 -5.52 10.54
CA ASP A 331 3.02 -5.17 10.12
C ASP A 331 3.52 -3.83 10.70
N GLY A 332 2.79 -3.23 11.64
CA GLY A 332 3.17 -1.97 12.27
C GLY A 332 4.57 -1.96 12.89
N GLU A 333 5.06 -3.10 13.37
CA GLU A 333 6.43 -3.22 13.94
C GLU A 333 7.53 -2.95 12.90
N PHE A 334 7.32 -3.33 11.64
CA PHE A 334 8.31 -3.15 10.57
C PHE A 334 8.38 -1.72 10.05
N VAL A 335 7.31 -0.95 10.28
CA VAL A 335 7.18 0.44 9.80
C VAL A 335 7.14 1.47 10.93
N GLY A 336 7.30 1.03 12.19
CA GLY A 336 7.32 1.92 13.37
C GLY A 336 5.95 2.47 13.76
N GLY A 337 4.90 1.68 13.66
CA GLY A 337 3.53 2.05 14.02
C GLY A 337 2.71 2.60 12.84
N CYS A 338 1.65 3.36 13.13
CA CYS A 338 0.75 3.91 12.12
C CYS A 338 1.47 4.77 11.07
N ILE A 339 1.19 4.52 9.79
CA ILE A 339 1.81 5.20 8.64
C ILE A 339 0.98 6.36 8.08
N ALA A 340 -0.23 6.57 8.57
CA ALA A 340 -1.20 7.56 8.10
C ALA A 340 -0.83 9.02 8.47
N GLY A 341 -1.68 9.97 8.12
CA GLY A 341 -1.48 11.40 8.42
C GLY A 341 -0.25 11.98 7.75
N GLY A 342 0.04 11.55 6.53
CA GLY A 342 1.18 12.00 5.75
C GLY A 342 2.53 11.45 6.23
N ARG A 343 2.58 10.56 7.23
CA ARG A 343 3.85 9.99 7.68
C ARG A 343 4.51 9.13 6.61
N ASN A 344 3.80 8.19 6.02
CA ASN A 344 4.22 7.44 4.85
C ASN A 344 3.15 7.48 3.75
N TYR A 345 1.88 7.67 4.10
CA TYR A 345 0.82 7.89 3.13
C TYR A 345 -0.26 8.83 3.65
N CYS A 346 -1.05 9.36 2.74
CA CYS A 346 -2.35 10.00 2.96
C CYS A 346 -3.32 9.59 1.85
N HIS A 347 -4.58 9.91 2.05
CA HIS A 347 -5.66 9.62 1.13
C HIS A 347 -6.26 10.93 0.59
N ILE A 348 -6.62 10.96 -0.69
CA ILE A 348 -7.37 12.06 -1.31
C ILE A 348 -8.61 11.44 -1.93
N ASN A 349 -9.76 11.71 -1.36
CA ASN A 349 -11.02 11.14 -1.83
C ASN A 349 -11.54 11.79 -3.13
N ALA A 350 -12.56 11.21 -3.73
CA ALA A 350 -13.11 11.69 -5.00
C ALA A 350 -13.78 13.08 -4.93
N ASN A 351 -14.02 13.62 -3.73
CA ASN A 351 -14.44 15.01 -3.51
C ASN A 351 -13.26 15.97 -3.42
N GLY A 352 -12.03 15.47 -3.38
CA GLY A 352 -10.81 16.24 -3.22
C GLY A 352 -10.41 16.51 -1.76
N ASP A 353 -11.09 15.94 -0.78
CA ASP A 353 -10.73 16.08 0.63
C ASP A 353 -9.46 15.26 0.93
N VAL A 354 -8.52 15.89 1.65
CA VAL A 354 -7.25 15.25 2.00
C VAL A 354 -7.34 14.65 3.40
N GLU A 355 -7.44 13.33 3.45
CA GLU A 355 -7.70 12.53 4.64
C GLU A 355 -6.42 11.85 5.17
N PRO A 356 -6.28 11.65 6.47
CA PRO A 356 -5.11 10.99 7.03
C PRO A 356 -4.97 9.53 6.59
N CYS A 357 -6.07 8.84 6.39
CA CYS A 357 -6.15 7.41 6.10
C CYS A 357 -7.43 7.09 5.31
N VAL A 358 -7.36 6.12 4.42
CA VAL A 358 -8.51 5.60 3.66
C VAL A 358 -9.66 5.09 4.54
N PHE A 359 -9.41 4.82 5.82
CA PHE A 359 -10.41 4.38 6.80
C PHE A 359 -10.80 5.48 7.81
N ILE A 360 -10.30 6.69 7.65
CA ILE A 360 -10.57 7.80 8.57
C ILE A 360 -11.03 9.00 7.75
N HIS A 361 -12.33 9.07 7.58
CA HIS A 361 -13.05 10.01 6.73
C HIS A 361 -13.27 11.35 7.44
N TYR A 362 -12.15 12.02 7.76
CA TYR A 362 -12.15 13.36 8.38
C TYR A 362 -11.07 14.23 7.75
N SER A 363 -11.43 15.46 7.43
CA SER A 363 -10.51 16.44 6.87
C SER A 363 -10.87 17.87 7.27
N SER A 364 -9.91 18.77 7.11
CA SER A 364 -10.07 20.22 7.17
C SER A 364 -9.51 20.90 5.91
N ALA A 365 -9.11 20.11 4.90
CA ALA A 365 -8.48 20.65 3.68
C ALA A 365 -8.97 19.89 2.44
N ASN A 366 -9.22 20.65 1.37
CA ASN A 366 -9.61 20.10 0.07
C ASN A 366 -8.62 20.58 -0.99
N ILE A 367 -8.17 19.65 -1.86
CA ILE A 367 -7.14 19.90 -2.89
C ILE A 367 -7.59 20.93 -3.95
N ARG A 368 -8.90 21.23 -4.05
CA ARG A 368 -9.47 22.26 -4.90
C ARG A 368 -9.33 23.67 -4.33
N GLU A 369 -9.09 23.78 -3.02
CA GLU A 369 -9.03 25.05 -2.29
C GLU A 369 -7.61 25.42 -1.89
N VAL A 370 -6.76 24.41 -1.63
CA VAL A 370 -5.40 24.60 -1.14
C VAL A 370 -4.40 23.71 -1.91
N THR A 371 -3.13 24.06 -1.85
CA THR A 371 -2.05 23.22 -2.40
C THR A 371 -1.89 21.93 -1.62
N LEU A 372 -1.27 20.92 -2.25
CA LEU A 372 -0.95 19.66 -1.55
C LEU A 372 -0.13 19.89 -0.28
N LEU A 373 0.86 20.79 -0.33
CA LEU A 373 1.69 21.11 0.85
C LEU A 373 0.89 21.76 1.97
N GLU A 374 -0.02 22.66 1.66
CA GLU A 374 -0.93 23.27 2.64
C GLU A 374 -1.86 22.22 3.25
N ALA A 375 -2.41 21.33 2.44
CA ALA A 375 -3.24 20.23 2.91
C ALA A 375 -2.46 19.28 3.86
N LEU A 376 -1.19 19.01 3.60
CA LEU A 376 -0.33 18.22 4.49
C LEU A 376 -0.01 18.93 5.82
N LYS A 377 -0.28 20.23 5.93
CA LYS A 377 -0.13 21.04 7.14
C LYS A 377 -1.45 21.30 7.86
N GLN A 378 -2.57 20.74 7.40
CA GLN A 378 -3.85 20.90 8.10
C GLN A 378 -3.78 20.43 9.57
N PRO A 379 -4.61 21.00 10.45
CA PRO A 379 -4.54 20.72 11.88
C PRO A 379 -4.56 19.23 12.24
N LEU A 380 -5.39 18.42 11.57
CA LEU A 380 -5.48 16.98 11.82
C LEU A 380 -4.17 16.25 11.48
N PHE A 381 -3.50 16.60 10.36
CA PHE A 381 -2.21 16.01 9.99
C PHE A 381 -1.10 16.41 10.95
N MET A 382 -1.13 17.64 11.45
CA MET A 382 -0.18 18.08 12.47
C MET A 382 -0.41 17.37 13.80
N ALA A 383 -1.67 17.10 14.18
CA ALA A 383 -2.00 16.29 15.35
C ALA A 383 -1.50 14.84 15.21
N TYR A 384 -1.61 14.24 14.01
CA TYR A 384 -1.01 12.94 13.71
C TYR A 384 0.51 12.95 13.87
N ARG A 385 1.19 13.89 13.23
CA ARG A 385 2.65 14.06 13.32
C ARG A 385 3.14 14.16 14.75
N ASP A 386 2.46 14.95 15.56
CA ASP A 386 2.87 15.25 16.93
C ASP A 386 2.63 14.09 17.90
N ARG A 387 1.69 13.18 17.59
CA ARG A 387 1.30 12.05 18.44
C ARG A 387 1.81 10.69 17.98
N GLN A 388 2.27 10.57 16.72
CA GLN A 388 2.81 9.31 16.24
C GLN A 388 4.18 8.99 16.88
N PRO A 389 4.46 7.72 17.24
CA PRO A 389 3.54 6.58 17.20
C PRO A 389 2.47 6.69 18.31
N PHE A 390 1.23 6.36 18.00
CA PHE A 390 0.10 6.42 18.95
C PHE A 390 0.21 5.43 20.09
N ASN A 391 1.02 4.38 19.91
CA ASN A 391 1.27 3.36 20.92
C ASN A 391 2.73 2.90 20.84
N SER A 392 3.37 2.65 21.97
CA SER A 392 4.72 2.06 22.02
C SER A 392 4.75 0.59 21.58
N ASN A 393 3.63 -0.11 21.71
CA ASN A 393 3.41 -1.42 21.10
C ASN A 393 2.88 -1.24 19.68
N HIS A 394 3.74 -1.45 18.70
CA HIS A 394 3.40 -1.26 17.28
C HIS A 394 2.50 -2.36 16.69
N LEU A 395 2.09 -3.36 17.45
CA LEU A 395 0.97 -4.25 17.13
C LEU A 395 -0.39 -3.62 17.46
N ARG A 396 -0.38 -2.39 17.99
CA ARG A 396 -1.54 -1.55 18.28
C ARG A 396 -1.36 -0.17 17.63
N PRO A 397 -1.13 -0.09 16.30
CA PRO A 397 -0.69 1.14 15.67
C PRO A 397 -1.81 2.14 15.40
N CYS A 398 -3.06 1.69 15.17
CA CYS A 398 -4.12 2.52 14.62
C CYS A 398 -4.80 3.39 15.70
N PRO A 399 -4.99 4.69 15.45
CA PRO A 399 -5.69 5.57 16.38
C PRO A 399 -7.20 5.32 16.41
N MET A 400 -7.78 4.61 15.42
CA MET A 400 -9.19 4.24 15.38
C MET A 400 -9.43 2.85 15.98
N LEU A 401 -8.73 1.83 15.45
CA LEU A 401 -9.03 0.44 15.76
C LEU A 401 -8.52 0.02 17.15
N GLU A 402 -7.33 0.48 17.55
CA GLU A 402 -6.68 0.06 18.80
C GLU A 402 -6.55 1.16 19.85
N ASN A 403 -6.68 2.44 19.47
CA ASN A 403 -6.55 3.58 20.37
C ASN A 403 -7.64 4.62 20.10
N PRO A 404 -8.94 4.23 20.15
CA PRO A 404 -10.06 5.08 19.68
C PRO A 404 -10.21 6.40 20.41
N GLU A 405 -9.75 6.50 21.65
CA GLU A 405 -9.77 7.74 22.42
C GLU A 405 -8.85 8.80 21.78
N ILE A 406 -7.71 8.38 21.22
CA ILE A 406 -6.74 9.29 20.58
C ILE A 406 -7.34 9.92 19.34
N LEU A 407 -8.06 9.15 18.51
CA LEU A 407 -8.72 9.69 17.33
C LEU A 407 -9.80 10.70 17.69
N GLN A 408 -10.65 10.38 18.68
CA GLN A 408 -11.68 11.29 19.19
C GLN A 408 -11.11 12.62 19.64
N GLU A 409 -10.03 12.58 20.45
CA GLU A 409 -9.33 13.77 20.92
C GLU A 409 -8.80 14.60 19.76
N MET A 410 -8.10 13.97 18.80
CA MET A 410 -7.55 14.67 17.64
C MET A 410 -8.62 15.38 16.81
N ILE A 411 -9.73 14.69 16.52
CA ILE A 411 -10.83 15.29 15.75
C ILE A 411 -11.45 16.46 16.51
N LYS A 412 -11.71 16.30 17.80
CA LYS A 412 -12.26 17.36 18.65
C LYS A 412 -11.36 18.59 18.73
N GLU A 413 -10.07 18.40 18.94
CA GLU A 413 -9.09 19.50 19.05
C GLU A 413 -8.89 20.25 17.73
N THR A 414 -8.91 19.52 16.63
CA THR A 414 -8.61 20.08 15.31
C THR A 414 -9.83 20.62 14.59
N GLY A 415 -11.04 20.25 15.04
CA GLY A 415 -12.28 20.62 14.39
C GLY A 415 -12.46 20.00 13.00
N ALA A 416 -11.72 18.94 12.69
CA ALA A 416 -11.86 18.21 11.42
C ALA A 416 -13.28 17.69 11.25
N LYS A 417 -13.81 17.77 10.03
CA LYS A 417 -15.19 17.38 9.71
C LYS A 417 -15.22 16.04 8.99
N SER A 418 -16.33 15.31 9.16
CA SER A 418 -16.58 14.11 8.37
C SER A 418 -16.65 14.44 6.89
N THR A 419 -16.02 13.62 6.08
CA THR A 419 -16.00 13.68 4.62
C THR A 419 -16.98 12.69 3.99
N ASP A 420 -17.73 11.94 4.80
CA ASP A 420 -18.85 11.11 4.37
C ASP A 420 -20.06 11.97 4.06
N LEU A 421 -20.20 12.34 2.79
CA LEU A 421 -21.23 13.31 2.36
C LEU A 421 -22.65 12.73 2.39
N GLN A 422 -22.78 11.39 2.25
CA GLN A 422 -24.09 10.74 2.23
C GLN A 422 -24.64 10.55 3.64
N SER A 423 -23.81 10.16 4.58
CA SER A 423 -24.18 9.83 5.94
C SER A 423 -23.04 10.19 6.90
N PRO A 424 -22.84 11.49 7.20
CA PRO A 424 -21.76 11.94 8.06
C PRO A 424 -21.75 11.20 9.40
N GLU A 425 -20.65 10.52 9.71
CA GLU A 425 -20.46 9.79 10.95
C GLU A 425 -19.73 10.65 11.99
N SER A 426 -20.19 10.64 13.25
CA SER A 426 -19.47 11.31 14.34
C SER A 426 -18.27 10.50 14.80
N ALA A 427 -17.22 11.17 15.28
CA ALA A 427 -16.03 10.49 15.81
C ALA A 427 -16.37 9.59 17.03
N GLU A 428 -17.33 10.00 17.85
CA GLU A 428 -17.82 9.20 18.97
C GLU A 428 -18.44 7.89 18.51
N HIS A 429 -19.29 7.93 17.47
CA HIS A 429 -19.93 6.74 16.92
C HIS A 429 -18.90 5.82 16.26
N LEU A 430 -18.06 6.33 15.37
CA LEU A 430 -16.99 5.57 14.72
C LEU A 430 -16.10 4.85 15.74
N CYS A 431 -15.60 5.58 16.72
CA CYS A 431 -14.71 5.04 17.75
C CYS A 431 -15.42 4.06 18.70
N SER A 432 -16.73 4.26 18.98
CA SER A 432 -17.48 3.36 19.84
C SER A 432 -17.53 1.92 19.32
N LYS A 433 -17.57 1.73 18.00
CA LYS A 433 -17.54 0.42 17.33
C LYS A 433 -16.24 -0.36 17.57
N CYS A 434 -15.14 0.35 17.86
CA CYS A 434 -13.81 -0.23 18.03
C CYS A 434 -13.43 -0.50 19.50
N LYS A 435 -14.10 0.12 20.49
CA LYS A 435 -13.69 0.08 21.91
C LYS A 435 -13.58 -1.33 22.49
N ALA A 436 -14.58 -2.17 22.29
CA ALA A 436 -14.58 -3.55 22.79
C ALA A 436 -13.42 -4.33 22.17
N TYR A 437 -13.27 -4.25 20.85
CA TYR A 437 -12.21 -4.89 20.10
C TYR A 437 -10.80 -4.43 20.56
N ALA A 438 -10.60 -3.14 20.75
CA ALA A 438 -9.33 -2.57 21.23
C ALA A 438 -8.93 -3.12 22.61
N CYS A 439 -9.92 -3.27 23.53
CA CYS A 439 -9.70 -3.84 24.86
C CYS A 439 -9.33 -5.33 24.81
N GLU A 440 -10.01 -6.10 23.95
CA GLU A 440 -9.74 -7.54 23.80
C GLU A 440 -8.37 -7.78 23.17
N TRP A 441 -8.05 -7.09 22.08
CA TRP A 441 -6.77 -7.22 21.38
C TRP A 441 -5.57 -6.79 22.22
N LYS A 442 -5.74 -5.80 23.10
CA LYS A 442 -4.67 -5.24 23.92
C LYS A 442 -3.85 -6.31 24.63
N LYS A 443 -4.49 -7.27 25.30
CA LYS A 443 -3.79 -8.29 26.11
C LYS A 443 -2.94 -9.20 25.23
N THR A 444 -3.49 -9.68 24.13
CA THR A 444 -2.79 -10.52 23.16
C THR A 444 -1.63 -9.76 22.51
N ALA A 445 -1.87 -8.53 22.05
CA ALA A 445 -0.83 -7.70 21.46
C ALA A 445 0.33 -7.40 22.42
N ASP A 446 0.04 -7.13 23.70
CA ASP A 446 1.06 -6.85 24.71
C ASP A 446 1.88 -8.11 25.05
N GLN A 447 1.28 -9.29 24.99
CA GLN A 447 1.98 -10.56 25.14
C GLN A 447 2.90 -10.84 23.95
N LEU A 448 2.37 -10.79 22.72
CA LEU A 448 3.15 -10.97 21.50
C LEU A 448 4.32 -9.98 21.43
N TRP A 449 4.07 -8.71 21.81
CA TRP A 449 5.12 -7.69 21.84
C TRP A 449 6.26 -7.99 22.81
N LYS A 450 5.99 -8.64 23.93
CA LYS A 450 7.01 -9.05 24.92
C LYS A 450 7.80 -10.29 24.49
N GLU A 451 7.14 -11.22 23.80
CA GLU A 451 7.73 -12.52 23.43
C GLU A 451 8.69 -12.41 22.24
N HIS A 452 8.54 -11.41 21.39
CA HIS A 452 9.38 -11.24 20.22
C HIS A 452 10.31 -10.04 20.40
N PRO A 453 11.66 -10.25 20.30
CA PRO A 453 12.61 -9.14 20.34
C PRO A 453 12.42 -8.28 19.08
N HIS A 454 11.78 -7.16 19.25
CA HIS A 454 11.57 -6.20 18.18
C HIS A 454 12.88 -5.47 17.90
N GLN A 455 13.31 -5.48 16.65
CA GLN A 455 14.27 -4.50 16.21
C GLN A 455 13.55 -3.14 16.24
N GLN A 456 13.66 -2.43 17.34
CA GLN A 456 13.26 -1.04 17.42
C GLN A 456 14.10 -0.25 16.42
N LYS A 457 13.68 -0.22 15.17
CA LYS A 457 14.10 0.83 14.26
C LYS A 457 13.52 2.11 14.87
N GLY A 458 14.40 2.88 15.54
CA GLY A 458 14.01 4.06 16.26
C GLY A 458 13.26 5.06 15.40
N TYR A 459 11.93 4.88 15.34
CA TYR A 459 11.05 5.94 14.96
C TYR A 459 10.99 6.90 16.15
N THR A 460 11.79 7.95 16.08
CA THR A 460 11.68 9.08 16.99
C THR A 460 10.53 9.96 16.52
N ASN A 461 9.53 10.14 17.38
CA ASN A 461 8.55 11.21 17.23
C ASN A 461 9.31 12.51 16.93
N TYR A 462 8.85 13.28 15.95
CA TYR A 462 9.52 14.50 15.50
C TYR A 462 9.75 15.50 16.64
N LYS A 463 8.78 15.69 17.54
CA LYS A 463 8.95 16.52 18.75
C LYS A 463 10.13 16.06 19.63
N LYS A 464 10.26 14.74 19.86
CA LYS A 464 11.37 14.19 20.65
C LYS A 464 12.73 14.32 19.97
N ARG A 465 12.76 14.50 18.63
CA ARG A 465 13.99 14.77 17.87
C ARG A 465 14.44 16.21 18.00
N VAL A 466 13.50 17.16 17.96
CA VAL A 466 13.75 18.60 18.12
C VAL A 466 14.16 18.93 19.57
N GLU A 467 13.59 18.24 20.56
CA GLU A 467 13.97 18.40 21.98
C GLU A 467 15.35 17.80 22.33
N LYS A 468 15.94 16.99 21.45
CA LYS A 468 17.27 16.38 21.62
C LYS A 468 18.38 17.08 20.83
N GLN A 469 18.05 18.08 20.02
CA GLN A 469 18.98 19.00 19.37
C GLN A 469 19.02 20.33 20.14
#